data_4bc47d75ea7acec7c7dba470e4a33a52
#
_entry.id   4bc47d75ea7acec7c7dba470e4a33a52
#
_cell.length_a   1.000
_cell.length_b   1.000
_cell.length_c   1.000
_cell.angle_alpha   90.00
_cell.angle_beta   90.00
_cell.angle_gamma   90.00
#
_symmetry.space_group_name_H-M   'P 1'
#
loop_
_entity.id
_entity.type
_entity.pdbx_description
1 polymer ?
#
loop_
_entity_poly.entity_id
_entity_poly.type
_entity_poly.pdbx_seq_one_letter_code
_entity_poly.pdbx_strand_id
1 'polypeptide(L)'
;RPFGEIVSSPFEIKHTSSDIHSLIKLIHSIEGESRVVMEHTGRYYEALAHQLSAADLFVSAVNPKLVKDFNNDSLRKIKSDKADSVKIARYALDKWQSLEPYSITDELRAQLKVMNRQFHFYVKQKTAMKNNLIGLIDQTYPNANTYFNSPTRSDGSQKWVDFVSTYWHVDCIRKMSLNAFVEHYQNWCKRKKYAFNKSKAEEIYTKTKELVPVFPKNEITKHIIRQAIDQLNSTSVTVETIRTLMNETASKLPEYSIVMQFKGIGPSLGPQLMAEIGDVTRFTHKGALT
;
A
#
# COMPACT_ATOMS: atom_id res chain seq x y z
N ARG A 1 -31.32 7.33 -25.01
CA ARG A 1 -32.78 7.25 -24.86
C ARG A 1 -33.27 5.82 -25.07
N PRO A 2 -34.48 5.48 -24.61
CA PRO A 2 -35.08 4.18 -24.89
C PRO A 2 -35.01 3.86 -26.40
N PHE A 3 -34.95 2.56 -26.74
CA PHE A 3 -34.83 2.06 -28.14
C PHE A 3 -33.47 2.37 -28.81
N GLY A 4 -32.45 2.83 -28.06
CA GLY A 4 -31.10 3.01 -28.59
C GLY A 4 -30.91 4.31 -29.41
N GLU A 5 -31.82 5.27 -29.31
CA GLU A 5 -31.64 6.60 -29.89
C GLU A 5 -30.39 7.30 -29.32
N ILE A 6 -29.48 7.74 -30.18
CA ILE A 6 -28.28 8.47 -29.82
C ILE A 6 -28.59 9.97 -29.84
N VAL A 7 -28.60 10.61 -28.67
CA VAL A 7 -28.84 12.04 -28.50
C VAL A 7 -27.59 12.87 -28.83
N SER A 8 -26.40 12.34 -28.55
CA SER A 8 -25.13 12.97 -28.85
C SER A 8 -24.11 11.93 -29.32
N SER A 9 -23.31 12.27 -30.34
CA SER A 9 -22.17 11.45 -30.73
C SER A 9 -21.12 11.39 -29.63
N PRO A 10 -20.36 10.29 -29.53
CA PRO A 10 -19.26 10.21 -28.57
C PRO A 10 -18.25 11.37 -28.72
N PHE A 11 -17.91 12.01 -27.64
CA PHE A 11 -16.95 13.10 -27.57
C PHE A 11 -16.02 12.92 -26.37
N GLU A 12 -14.90 13.64 -26.35
CA GLU A 12 -13.91 13.62 -25.29
C GLU A 12 -14.00 14.90 -24.46
N ILE A 13 -13.80 14.77 -23.16
CA ILE A 13 -13.63 15.90 -22.25
C ILE A 13 -12.30 15.77 -21.51
N LYS A 14 -11.70 16.90 -21.16
CA LYS A 14 -10.53 16.93 -20.26
C LYS A 14 -11.02 16.91 -18.81
N HIS A 15 -10.22 16.36 -17.91
CA HIS A 15 -10.47 16.42 -16.47
C HIS A 15 -10.13 17.82 -15.91
N THR A 16 -10.78 18.84 -16.45
CA THR A 16 -10.71 20.23 -15.98
C THR A 16 -12.05 20.64 -15.41
N SER A 17 -12.03 21.56 -14.45
CA SER A 17 -13.27 22.08 -13.84
C SER A 17 -14.21 22.66 -14.88
N SER A 18 -13.69 23.39 -15.90
CA SER A 18 -14.49 23.98 -16.98
C SER A 18 -15.19 22.93 -17.83
N ASP A 19 -14.47 21.86 -18.21
CA ASP A 19 -15.04 20.81 -19.09
C ASP A 19 -16.08 19.98 -18.34
N ILE A 20 -15.82 19.68 -17.05
CA ILE A 20 -16.78 18.98 -16.20
C ILE A 20 -18.04 19.83 -15.96
N HIS A 21 -17.91 21.14 -15.72
CA HIS A 21 -19.08 22.04 -15.63
C HIS A 21 -19.88 22.10 -16.94
N SER A 22 -19.19 22.10 -18.08
CA SER A 22 -19.85 22.07 -19.38
C SER A 22 -20.61 20.75 -19.61
N LEU A 23 -20.03 19.62 -19.20
CA LEU A 23 -20.69 18.33 -19.21
C LEU A 23 -21.93 18.31 -18.32
N ILE A 24 -21.84 18.81 -17.07
CA ILE A 24 -22.97 18.91 -16.15
C ILE A 24 -24.12 19.72 -16.78
N LYS A 25 -23.82 20.89 -17.36
CA LYS A 25 -24.83 21.71 -18.05
C LYS A 25 -25.47 20.97 -19.22
N LEU A 26 -24.68 20.25 -20.01
CA LEU A 26 -25.17 19.45 -21.12
C LEU A 26 -26.14 18.36 -20.62
N ILE A 27 -25.78 17.62 -19.57
CA ILE A 27 -26.63 16.56 -19.02
C ILE A 27 -27.95 17.14 -18.48
N HIS A 28 -27.89 18.25 -17.73
CA HIS A 28 -29.10 18.92 -17.22
C HIS A 28 -29.99 19.51 -18.32
N SER A 29 -29.46 19.78 -19.52
CA SER A 29 -30.26 20.26 -20.66
C SER A 29 -31.04 19.16 -21.37
N ILE A 30 -30.76 17.88 -21.06
CA ILE A 30 -31.47 16.75 -21.64
C ILE A 30 -32.78 16.51 -20.90
N GLU A 31 -33.89 16.58 -21.58
CA GLU A 31 -35.21 16.30 -20.98
C GLU A 31 -35.34 14.86 -20.48
N GLY A 32 -35.93 14.72 -19.29
CA GLY A 32 -36.18 13.44 -18.65
C GLY A 32 -35.08 13.04 -17.66
N GLU A 33 -35.20 11.83 -17.10
CA GLU A 33 -34.22 11.29 -16.15
C GLU A 33 -32.95 10.91 -16.90
N SER A 34 -31.81 11.44 -16.44
CA SER A 34 -30.48 11.12 -16.94
C SER A 34 -29.69 10.34 -15.91
N ARG A 35 -29.03 9.27 -16.33
CA ARG A 35 -28.11 8.47 -15.51
C ARG A 35 -26.74 8.41 -16.16
N VAL A 36 -25.72 8.76 -15.40
CA VAL A 36 -24.34 8.68 -15.84
C VAL A 36 -23.76 7.35 -15.38
N VAL A 37 -23.27 6.56 -16.33
CA VAL A 37 -22.65 5.27 -16.03
C VAL A 37 -21.22 5.26 -16.54
N MET A 38 -20.30 4.83 -15.68
CA MET A 38 -18.87 4.76 -16.00
C MET A 38 -18.25 3.47 -15.49
N GLU A 39 -17.15 3.06 -16.11
CA GLU A 39 -16.41 1.89 -15.62
C GLU A 39 -15.59 2.25 -14.37
N HIS A 40 -15.61 1.36 -13.38
CA HIS A 40 -14.83 1.43 -12.16
C HIS A 40 -13.36 1.01 -12.45
N THR A 41 -12.63 1.80 -13.26
CA THR A 41 -11.26 1.53 -13.67
C THR A 41 -10.28 2.57 -13.13
N GLY A 42 -9.30 2.12 -12.36
CA GLY A 42 -8.26 2.98 -11.82
C GLY A 42 -8.78 4.08 -10.89
N ARG A 43 -8.19 5.28 -10.95
CA ARG A 43 -8.56 6.44 -10.12
C ARG A 43 -9.20 7.58 -10.90
N TYR A 44 -9.20 7.49 -12.21
CA TYR A 44 -9.61 8.61 -13.07
C TYR A 44 -11.12 8.87 -13.00
N TYR A 45 -11.94 7.83 -12.79
CA TYR A 45 -13.38 7.98 -12.69
C TYR A 45 -13.83 8.64 -11.37
N GLU A 46 -13.08 8.48 -10.26
CA GLU A 46 -13.48 8.95 -8.91
C GLU A 46 -13.73 10.46 -8.88
N ALA A 47 -12.82 11.26 -9.44
CA ALA A 47 -12.97 12.72 -9.46
C ALA A 47 -14.20 13.16 -10.28
N LEU A 48 -14.42 12.51 -11.42
CA LEU A 48 -15.59 12.81 -12.27
C LEU A 48 -16.89 12.36 -11.58
N ALA A 49 -16.93 11.14 -11.02
CA ALA A 49 -18.09 10.62 -10.31
C ALA A 49 -18.48 11.53 -9.14
N HIS A 50 -17.49 12.00 -8.37
CA HIS A 50 -17.71 12.94 -7.26
C HIS A 50 -18.32 14.27 -7.73
N GLN A 51 -17.76 14.89 -8.77
CA GLN A 51 -18.24 16.18 -9.29
C GLN A 51 -19.66 16.08 -9.86
N LEU A 52 -19.96 15.00 -10.58
CA LEU A 52 -21.29 14.76 -11.15
C LEU A 52 -22.32 14.45 -10.04
N SER A 53 -21.94 13.65 -9.05
CA SER A 53 -22.82 13.35 -7.90
C SER A 53 -23.07 14.59 -7.04
N ALA A 54 -22.07 15.47 -6.85
CA ALA A 54 -22.23 16.74 -6.16
C ALA A 54 -23.12 17.75 -6.92
N ALA A 55 -23.37 17.53 -8.21
CA ALA A 55 -24.28 18.29 -9.04
C ALA A 55 -25.67 17.62 -9.16
N ASP A 56 -26.05 16.77 -8.19
CA ASP A 56 -27.33 16.06 -8.12
C ASP A 56 -27.63 15.14 -9.33
N LEU A 57 -26.61 14.69 -10.05
CA LEU A 57 -26.76 13.71 -11.10
C LEU A 57 -26.68 12.28 -10.55
N PHE A 58 -27.55 11.40 -11.04
CA PHE A 58 -27.42 9.97 -10.76
C PHE A 58 -26.16 9.44 -11.45
N VAL A 59 -25.22 8.94 -10.68
CA VAL A 59 -23.96 8.35 -11.16
C VAL A 59 -23.89 6.90 -10.72
N SER A 60 -23.48 6.00 -11.60
CA SER A 60 -23.21 4.60 -11.29
C SER A 60 -21.83 4.19 -11.83
N ALA A 61 -20.99 3.62 -10.96
CA ALA A 61 -19.69 3.10 -11.33
C ALA A 61 -19.76 1.56 -11.41
N VAL A 62 -19.70 1.01 -12.62
CA VAL A 62 -19.91 -0.41 -12.87
C VAL A 62 -18.62 -1.18 -13.04
N ASN A 63 -18.64 -2.47 -12.69
CA ASN A 63 -17.48 -3.34 -12.87
C ASN A 63 -17.20 -3.53 -14.39
N PRO A 64 -15.97 -3.28 -14.88
CA PRO A 64 -15.60 -3.46 -16.29
C PRO A 64 -15.91 -4.84 -16.83
N LYS A 65 -15.87 -5.88 -15.99
CA LYS A 65 -16.20 -7.25 -16.38
C LYS A 65 -17.65 -7.36 -16.84
N LEU A 66 -18.59 -6.72 -16.14
CA LEU A 66 -20.01 -6.74 -16.50
C LEU A 66 -20.26 -6.08 -17.85
N VAL A 67 -19.60 -4.94 -18.12
CA VAL A 67 -19.67 -4.27 -19.42
C VAL A 67 -19.01 -5.10 -20.52
N LYS A 68 -17.85 -5.72 -20.19
CA LYS A 68 -17.13 -6.59 -21.15
C LYS A 68 -17.96 -7.80 -21.56
N ASP A 69 -18.63 -8.44 -20.61
CA ASP A 69 -19.43 -9.65 -20.85
C ASP A 69 -20.80 -9.32 -21.51
N PHE A 70 -21.23 -8.06 -21.44
CA PHE A 70 -22.46 -7.60 -22.06
C PHE A 70 -22.33 -7.56 -23.60
N ASN A 71 -23.26 -8.23 -24.31
CA ASN A 71 -23.32 -8.31 -25.76
C ASN A 71 -22.00 -8.69 -26.46
N ASN A 72 -21.39 -9.80 -26.01
CA ASN A 72 -20.12 -10.28 -26.55
C ASN A 72 -20.21 -10.98 -27.90
N ASP A 73 -21.39 -10.93 -28.58
CA ASP A 73 -21.70 -11.68 -29.79
C ASP A 73 -21.15 -11.07 -31.11
N SER A 74 -20.37 -9.98 -31.03
CA SER A 74 -19.80 -9.39 -32.24
C SER A 74 -18.46 -10.05 -32.60
N LEU A 75 -18.40 -10.66 -33.78
CA LEU A 75 -17.22 -11.29 -34.39
C LEU A 75 -16.07 -10.31 -34.69
N ARG A 76 -16.29 -8.99 -34.70
CA ARG A 76 -15.28 -7.95 -34.92
C ARG A 76 -15.09 -7.12 -33.64
N LYS A 77 -13.97 -7.32 -32.97
CA LYS A 77 -13.53 -6.51 -31.81
C LYS A 77 -12.82 -5.24 -32.31
N ILE A 78 -13.58 -4.21 -32.69
CA ILE A 78 -13.01 -2.86 -32.83
C ILE A 78 -12.86 -2.29 -31.44
N LYS A 79 -11.63 -2.20 -30.95
CA LYS A 79 -11.30 -1.59 -29.67
C LYS A 79 -11.04 -0.10 -29.88
N SER A 80 -11.99 0.75 -29.50
CA SER A 80 -11.82 2.19 -29.45
C SER A 80 -12.65 2.75 -28.30
N ASP A 81 -12.19 3.83 -27.68
CA ASP A 81 -12.87 4.49 -26.56
C ASP A 81 -14.29 4.93 -26.94
N LYS A 82 -14.51 5.32 -28.20
CA LYS A 82 -15.84 5.64 -28.75
C LYS A 82 -16.77 4.43 -28.76
N ALA A 83 -16.28 3.27 -29.16
CA ALA A 83 -17.06 2.02 -29.14
C ALA A 83 -17.37 1.58 -27.72
N ASP A 84 -16.40 1.74 -26.82
CA ASP A 84 -16.56 1.39 -25.40
C ASP A 84 -17.58 2.30 -24.72
N SER A 85 -17.58 3.62 -24.98
CA SER A 85 -18.59 4.54 -24.45
C SER A 85 -20.02 4.20 -24.90
N VAL A 86 -20.21 3.84 -26.16
CA VAL A 86 -21.51 3.38 -26.67
C VAL A 86 -21.93 2.06 -26.02
N LYS A 87 -20.99 1.13 -25.78
CA LYS A 87 -21.25 -0.13 -25.10
C LYS A 87 -21.69 0.09 -23.65
N ILE A 88 -21.02 0.97 -22.92
CA ILE A 88 -21.40 1.36 -21.56
C ILE A 88 -22.80 1.96 -21.54
N ALA A 89 -23.12 2.85 -22.49
CA ALA A 89 -24.44 3.46 -22.58
C ALA A 89 -25.56 2.43 -22.87
N ARG A 90 -25.31 1.44 -23.74
CA ARG A 90 -26.26 0.34 -24.00
C ARG A 90 -26.43 -0.56 -22.77
N TYR A 91 -25.35 -0.90 -22.09
CA TYR A 91 -25.41 -1.62 -20.81
C TYR A 91 -26.26 -0.86 -19.78
N ALA A 92 -26.05 0.45 -19.67
CA ALA A 92 -26.80 1.30 -18.75
C ALA A 92 -28.31 1.31 -19.05
N LEU A 93 -28.72 1.32 -20.34
CA LEU A 93 -30.11 1.23 -20.72
C LEU A 93 -30.75 -0.13 -20.42
N ASP A 94 -30.01 -1.22 -20.65
CA ASP A 94 -30.48 -2.58 -20.34
C ASP A 94 -30.63 -2.79 -18.82
N LYS A 95 -29.72 -2.25 -18.04
CA LYS A 95 -29.67 -2.40 -16.59
C LYS A 95 -30.28 -1.23 -15.81
N TRP A 96 -31.06 -0.36 -16.47
CA TRP A 96 -31.56 0.90 -15.90
C TRP A 96 -32.11 0.78 -14.48
N GLN A 97 -32.95 -0.22 -14.23
CA GLN A 97 -33.61 -0.44 -12.94
C GLN A 97 -32.67 -1.02 -11.86
N SER A 98 -31.57 -1.65 -12.26
CA SER A 98 -30.62 -2.34 -11.37
C SER A 98 -29.31 -1.57 -11.18
N LEU A 99 -29.19 -0.37 -11.76
CA LEU A 99 -28.05 0.50 -11.52
C LEU A 99 -28.04 0.99 -10.09
N GLU A 100 -26.93 0.75 -9.38
CA GLU A 100 -26.72 1.26 -8.02
C GLU A 100 -26.08 2.66 -8.05
N PRO A 101 -26.53 3.59 -7.20
CA PRO A 101 -25.94 4.91 -7.12
C PRO A 101 -24.51 4.84 -6.60
N TYR A 102 -23.64 5.66 -7.16
CA TYR A 102 -22.28 5.85 -6.67
C TYR A 102 -22.31 6.40 -5.23
N SER A 103 -21.75 5.66 -4.29
CA SER A 103 -21.61 6.13 -2.92
C SER A 103 -20.33 6.94 -2.78
N ILE A 104 -20.45 8.19 -2.36
CA ILE A 104 -19.32 9.02 -2.01
C ILE A 104 -18.79 8.51 -0.68
N THR A 105 -17.59 7.94 -0.69
CA THR A 105 -16.87 7.58 0.54
C THR A 105 -16.49 8.87 1.24
N ASP A 106 -16.71 8.96 2.55
CA ASP A 106 -16.31 10.14 3.31
C ASP A 106 -14.77 10.35 3.22
N GLU A 107 -14.34 11.57 3.47
CA GLU A 107 -12.95 11.97 3.29
C GLU A 107 -11.98 11.13 4.14
N LEU A 108 -12.34 10.83 5.40
CA LEU A 108 -11.49 10.03 6.29
C LEU A 108 -11.29 8.61 5.79
N ARG A 109 -12.35 7.96 5.27
CA ARG A 109 -12.28 6.62 4.69
C ARG A 109 -11.48 6.62 3.39
N ALA A 110 -11.65 7.66 2.55
CA ALA A 110 -10.87 7.82 1.32
C ALA A 110 -9.37 7.99 1.64
N GLN A 111 -9.03 8.84 2.61
CA GLN A 111 -7.65 9.02 3.07
C GLN A 111 -7.08 7.74 3.66
N LEU A 112 -7.84 7.02 4.49
CA LEU A 112 -7.42 5.75 5.07
C LEU A 112 -7.11 4.70 3.99
N LYS A 113 -7.94 4.62 2.96
CA LYS A 113 -7.74 3.74 1.81
C LYS A 113 -6.46 4.08 1.03
N VAL A 114 -6.18 5.36 0.83
CA VAL A 114 -4.92 5.81 0.18
C VAL A 114 -3.72 5.44 1.05
N MET A 115 -3.77 5.71 2.36
CA MET A 115 -2.70 5.36 3.28
C MET A 115 -2.46 3.84 3.32
N ASN A 116 -3.51 3.00 3.30
CA ASN A 116 -3.36 1.54 3.27
C ASN A 116 -2.63 1.06 2.01
N ARG A 117 -2.94 1.63 0.85
CA ARG A 117 -2.20 1.33 -0.40
C ARG A 117 -0.73 1.71 -0.30
N GLN A 118 -0.42 2.89 0.27
CA GLN A 118 0.95 3.33 0.49
C GLN A 118 1.67 2.46 1.53
N PHE A 119 1.00 2.09 2.61
CA PHE A 119 1.53 1.16 3.61
C PHE A 119 1.99 -0.16 2.96
N HIS A 120 1.12 -0.81 2.20
CA HIS A 120 1.47 -2.06 1.50
C HIS A 120 2.59 -1.89 0.48
N PHE A 121 2.65 -0.76 -0.22
CA PHE A 121 3.74 -0.45 -1.13
C PHE A 121 5.09 -0.38 -0.40
N TYR A 122 5.17 0.38 0.69
CA TYR A 122 6.41 0.50 1.46
C TYR A 122 6.78 -0.78 2.22
N VAL A 123 5.82 -1.57 2.67
CA VAL A 123 6.08 -2.91 3.25
C VAL A 123 6.75 -3.83 2.23
N LYS A 124 6.30 -3.84 0.99
CA LYS A 124 6.95 -4.61 -0.10
C LYS A 124 8.36 -4.11 -0.37
N GLN A 125 8.56 -2.79 -0.44
CA GLN A 125 9.90 -2.20 -0.62
C GLN A 125 10.83 -2.53 0.55
N LYS A 126 10.36 -2.40 1.80
CA LYS A 126 11.11 -2.78 3.00
C LYS A 126 11.59 -4.24 2.92
N THR A 127 10.72 -5.15 2.48
CA THR A 127 11.09 -6.56 2.30
C THR A 127 12.17 -6.75 1.23
N ALA A 128 12.03 -6.07 0.09
CA ALA A 128 13.04 -6.13 -0.98
C ALA A 128 14.39 -5.56 -0.52
N MET A 129 14.38 -4.40 0.16
CA MET A 129 15.61 -3.78 0.71
C MET A 129 16.25 -4.63 1.79
N LYS A 130 15.46 -5.30 2.64
CA LYS A 130 15.95 -6.23 3.65
C LYS A 130 16.67 -7.41 2.99
N ASN A 131 16.08 -8.02 1.96
CA ASN A 131 16.68 -9.14 1.24
C ASN A 131 17.95 -8.72 0.52
N ASN A 132 17.97 -7.53 -0.09
CA ASN A 132 19.16 -6.97 -0.71
C ASN A 132 20.30 -6.78 0.31
N LEU A 133 20.00 -6.19 1.48
CA LEU A 133 20.99 -6.00 2.55
C LEU A 133 21.52 -7.35 3.06
N ILE A 134 20.67 -8.36 3.22
CA ILE A 134 21.11 -9.71 3.62
C ILE A 134 22.11 -10.25 2.59
N GLY A 135 21.80 -10.18 1.28
CA GLY A 135 22.69 -10.63 0.24
C GLY A 135 24.04 -9.90 0.19
N LEU A 136 24.07 -8.59 0.51
CA LEU A 136 25.31 -7.82 0.62
C LEU A 136 26.11 -8.21 1.87
N ILE A 137 25.46 -8.39 3.00
CA ILE A 137 26.09 -8.78 4.25
C ILE A 137 26.65 -10.20 4.18
N ASP A 138 25.96 -11.13 3.53
CA ASP A 138 26.46 -12.50 3.36
C ASP A 138 27.80 -12.58 2.62
N GLN A 139 28.13 -11.58 1.84
CA GLN A 139 29.43 -11.48 1.15
C GLN A 139 30.56 -10.98 2.07
N THR A 140 30.23 -10.36 3.21
CA THR A 140 31.22 -9.76 4.13
C THR A 140 31.13 -10.33 5.55
N TYR A 141 29.93 -10.74 5.95
CA TYR A 141 29.65 -11.33 7.26
C TYR A 141 28.48 -12.31 7.15
N PRO A 142 28.71 -13.53 6.64
CA PRO A 142 27.66 -14.53 6.41
C PRO A 142 26.80 -14.79 7.65
N ASN A 143 25.48 -14.87 7.45
CA ASN A 143 24.48 -15.17 8.49
C ASN A 143 24.40 -14.16 9.65
N ALA A 144 24.98 -12.95 9.56
CA ALA A 144 24.92 -11.97 10.64
C ALA A 144 23.50 -11.54 11.02
N ASN A 145 22.55 -11.60 10.05
CA ASN A 145 21.13 -11.34 10.25
C ASN A 145 20.43 -12.35 11.18
N THR A 146 21.00 -13.55 11.37
CA THR A 146 20.41 -14.63 12.17
C THR A 146 20.75 -14.57 13.65
N TYR A 147 21.68 -13.71 14.05
CA TYR A 147 22.09 -13.62 15.46
C TYR A 147 21.00 -13.11 16.40
N PHE A 148 19.98 -12.43 15.88
CA PHE A 148 18.97 -11.78 16.69
C PHE A 148 17.55 -12.02 16.16
N ASN A 149 16.69 -12.57 16.99
CA ASN A 149 15.24 -12.76 16.75
C ASN A 149 14.40 -11.63 17.39
N SER A 150 14.94 -10.42 17.43
CA SER A 150 14.21 -9.29 18.02
C SER A 150 13.20 -8.72 17.04
N PRO A 151 11.99 -8.37 17.50
CA PRO A 151 11.01 -7.69 16.64
C PRO A 151 11.52 -6.31 16.23
N THR A 152 10.94 -5.77 15.15
CA THR A 152 11.14 -4.37 14.78
C THR A 152 10.62 -3.47 15.91
N ARG A 153 11.37 -2.44 16.27
CA ARG A 153 10.94 -1.43 17.24
C ARG A 153 9.91 -0.48 16.65
N SER A 154 9.24 0.27 17.51
CA SER A 154 8.26 1.28 17.11
C SER A 154 8.84 2.39 16.20
N ASP A 155 10.14 2.65 16.29
CA ASP A 155 10.88 3.56 15.42
C ASP A 155 11.34 2.93 14.09
N GLY A 156 10.96 1.68 13.84
CA GLY A 156 11.34 0.94 12.64
C GLY A 156 12.72 0.26 12.71
N SER A 157 13.51 0.49 13.75
CA SER A 157 14.86 -0.10 13.90
C SER A 157 14.81 -1.60 14.19
N GLN A 158 15.85 -2.31 13.70
CA GLN A 158 16.02 -3.75 13.90
C GLN A 158 17.41 -4.03 14.46
N LYS A 159 17.49 -4.84 15.51
CA LYS A 159 18.75 -5.12 16.24
C LYS A 159 19.85 -5.68 15.32
N TRP A 160 19.51 -6.57 14.38
CA TRP A 160 20.50 -7.13 13.46
C TRP A 160 21.03 -6.07 12.47
N VAL A 161 20.17 -5.13 12.00
CA VAL A 161 20.59 -4.02 11.12
C VAL A 161 21.51 -3.07 11.86
N ASP A 162 21.18 -2.71 13.11
CA ASP A 162 22.05 -1.92 13.96
C ASP A 162 23.39 -2.62 14.24
N PHE A 163 23.37 -3.94 14.38
CA PHE A 163 24.59 -4.74 14.57
C PHE A 163 25.47 -4.67 13.33
N VAL A 164 24.95 -4.98 12.14
CA VAL A 164 25.74 -4.93 10.91
C VAL A 164 26.11 -3.52 10.48
N SER A 165 25.42 -2.48 10.93
CA SER A 165 25.86 -1.09 10.78
C SER A 165 27.20 -0.81 11.48
N THR A 166 27.48 -1.52 12.57
CA THR A 166 28.72 -1.40 13.32
C THR A 166 29.74 -2.47 12.91
N TYR A 167 29.27 -3.70 12.79
CA TYR A 167 30.10 -4.89 12.49
C TYR A 167 29.77 -5.44 11.10
N TRP A 168 29.96 -4.62 10.06
CA TRP A 168 29.56 -4.92 8.68
C TRP A 168 30.46 -5.95 7.97
N HIS A 169 31.58 -6.35 8.57
CA HIS A 169 32.53 -7.31 8.05
C HIS A 169 33.11 -8.16 9.19
N VAL A 170 33.40 -9.43 8.93
CA VAL A 170 33.96 -10.35 9.94
C VAL A 170 35.23 -9.79 10.61
N ASP A 171 36.08 -9.07 9.88
CA ASP A 171 37.28 -8.46 10.41
C ASP A 171 37.03 -7.26 11.36
N CYS A 172 35.81 -6.81 11.49
CA CYS A 172 35.45 -5.87 12.55
C CYS A 172 35.55 -6.53 13.94
N ILE A 173 35.42 -7.86 14.00
CA ILE A 173 35.45 -8.67 15.21
C ILE A 173 36.69 -9.53 15.28
N ARG A 174 37.07 -10.22 14.20
CA ARG A 174 38.20 -11.18 14.17
C ARG A 174 39.52 -10.58 14.60
N LYS A 175 39.74 -9.28 14.40
CA LYS A 175 40.97 -8.55 14.79
C LYS A 175 41.01 -8.17 16.27
N MET A 176 39.92 -8.40 17.02
CA MET A 176 39.86 -8.17 18.48
C MET A 176 40.15 -9.46 19.23
N SER A 177 40.59 -9.31 20.50
CA SER A 177 40.52 -10.41 21.48
C SER A 177 39.08 -10.62 21.93
N LEU A 178 38.75 -11.80 22.49
CA LEU A 178 37.42 -12.08 23.05
C LEU A 178 37.00 -11.02 24.08
N ASN A 179 37.87 -10.71 25.04
CA ASN A 179 37.55 -9.74 26.09
C ASN A 179 37.29 -8.34 25.50
N ALA A 180 38.12 -7.90 24.56
CA ALA A 180 37.92 -6.61 23.89
C ALA A 180 36.60 -6.56 23.08
N PHE A 181 36.23 -7.65 22.41
CA PHE A 181 34.95 -7.71 21.72
C PHE A 181 33.75 -7.70 22.68
N VAL A 182 33.83 -8.48 23.78
CA VAL A 182 32.74 -8.50 24.80
C VAL A 182 32.49 -7.11 25.37
N GLU A 183 33.56 -6.39 25.73
CA GLU A 183 33.45 -5.02 26.20
C GLU A 183 32.90 -4.05 25.16
N HIS A 184 33.40 -4.15 23.93
CA HIS A 184 32.91 -3.32 22.82
C HIS A 184 31.44 -3.59 22.51
N TYR A 185 31.00 -4.86 22.52
CA TYR A 185 29.62 -5.25 22.35
C TYR A 185 28.73 -4.79 23.51
N GLN A 186 29.20 -4.83 24.75
CA GLN A 186 28.51 -4.29 25.93
C GLN A 186 28.26 -2.79 25.76
N ASN A 187 29.27 -2.03 25.36
CA ASN A 187 29.18 -0.60 25.11
C ASN A 187 28.25 -0.29 23.94
N TRP A 188 28.25 -1.12 22.88
CA TRP A 188 27.31 -1.02 21.77
C TRP A 188 25.88 -1.26 22.24
N CYS A 189 25.62 -2.30 23.03
CA CYS A 189 24.30 -2.57 23.61
C CYS A 189 23.79 -1.38 24.43
N LYS A 190 24.66 -0.81 25.29
CA LYS A 190 24.30 0.36 26.10
C LYS A 190 23.90 1.57 25.23
N ARG A 191 24.70 1.90 24.21
CA ARG A 191 24.42 3.04 23.30
C ARG A 191 23.13 2.85 22.51
N LYS A 192 22.86 1.62 22.07
CA LYS A 192 21.70 1.28 21.26
C LYS A 192 20.49 0.87 22.10
N LYS A 193 20.58 0.93 23.42
CA LYS A 193 19.52 0.56 24.38
C LYS A 193 19.03 -0.89 24.18
N TYR A 194 19.97 -1.82 23.97
CA TYR A 194 19.71 -3.25 23.93
C TYR A 194 20.17 -3.92 25.23
N ALA A 195 19.45 -4.98 25.63
CA ALA A 195 19.93 -5.82 26.73
C ALA A 195 21.23 -6.50 26.31
N PHE A 196 22.25 -6.40 27.21
CA PHE A 196 23.51 -7.08 27.04
C PHE A 196 23.39 -8.53 27.54
N ASN A 197 24.01 -9.44 26.78
CA ASN A 197 24.14 -10.84 27.15
C ASN A 197 25.58 -11.28 26.80
N LYS A 198 26.37 -11.65 27.81
CA LYS A 198 27.77 -12.06 27.65
C LYS A 198 27.92 -13.34 26.83
N SER A 199 27.11 -14.37 27.12
CA SER A 199 27.16 -15.65 26.39
C SER A 199 26.83 -15.43 24.88
N LYS A 200 25.90 -14.50 24.56
CA LYS A 200 25.62 -14.14 23.18
C LYS A 200 26.79 -13.43 22.49
N ALA A 201 27.55 -12.59 23.21
CA ALA A 201 28.74 -11.97 22.65
C ALA A 201 29.84 -13.04 22.37
N GLU A 202 30.06 -13.96 23.32
CA GLU A 202 31.00 -15.08 23.16
C GLU A 202 30.63 -15.99 21.99
N GLU A 203 29.34 -16.33 21.83
CA GLU A 203 28.79 -17.08 20.68
C GLU A 203 29.10 -16.39 19.35
N ILE A 204 28.78 -15.08 19.26
CA ILE A 204 29.03 -14.27 18.06
C ILE A 204 30.54 -14.25 17.74
N TYR A 205 31.38 -14.05 18.74
CA TYR A 205 32.84 -14.03 18.55
C TYR A 205 33.35 -15.35 17.99
N THR A 206 32.96 -16.48 18.60
CA THR A 206 33.42 -17.81 18.21
C THR A 206 32.97 -18.13 16.78
N LYS A 207 31.70 -17.95 16.47
CA LYS A 207 31.17 -18.16 15.11
C LYS A 207 31.89 -17.28 14.08
N THR A 208 32.15 -16.00 14.41
CA THR A 208 32.80 -15.07 13.46
C THR A 208 34.21 -15.51 13.10
N LYS A 209 34.93 -16.18 13.98
CA LYS A 209 36.30 -16.67 13.70
C LYS A 209 36.38 -17.69 12.58
N GLU A 210 35.32 -18.47 12.40
CA GLU A 210 35.22 -19.56 11.42
C GLU A 210 34.71 -19.08 10.05
N LEU A 211 34.11 -17.89 9.96
CA LEU A 211 33.50 -17.39 8.76
C LEU A 211 34.55 -16.87 7.76
N VAL A 212 34.30 -17.12 6.48
CA VAL A 212 35.15 -16.65 5.37
C VAL A 212 34.34 -15.65 4.53
N PRO A 213 34.76 -14.36 4.46
CA PRO A 213 34.10 -13.38 3.63
C PRO A 213 34.52 -13.53 2.17
N VAL A 214 33.63 -13.16 1.24
CA VAL A 214 33.91 -13.10 -0.20
C VAL A 214 34.65 -11.81 -0.54
N PHE A 215 34.18 -10.67 -0.01
CA PHE A 215 34.79 -9.37 -0.26
C PHE A 215 35.75 -8.95 0.87
N PRO A 216 36.82 -8.19 0.52
CA PRO A 216 37.72 -7.65 1.51
C PRO A 216 37.09 -6.49 2.29
N LYS A 217 37.61 -6.25 3.48
CA LYS A 217 37.26 -5.08 4.28
C LYS A 217 37.90 -3.82 3.69
N ASN A 218 37.15 -3.10 2.85
CA ASN A 218 37.59 -1.83 2.25
C ASN A 218 36.47 -0.78 2.26
N GLU A 219 36.79 0.47 1.90
CA GLU A 219 35.82 1.58 1.95
C GLU A 219 34.70 1.46 0.90
N ILE A 220 34.94 0.85 -0.26
CA ILE A 220 33.91 0.63 -1.29
C ILE A 220 32.83 -0.30 -0.76
N THR A 221 33.22 -1.45 -0.26
CA THR A 221 32.31 -2.45 0.34
C THR A 221 31.52 -1.86 1.50
N LYS A 222 32.19 -1.12 2.37
CA LYS A 222 31.56 -0.43 3.51
C LYS A 222 30.54 0.59 3.04
N HIS A 223 30.83 1.36 2.00
CA HIS A 223 29.93 2.38 1.46
C HIS A 223 28.65 1.76 0.91
N ILE A 224 28.77 0.69 0.12
CA ILE A 224 27.61 -0.02 -0.46
C ILE A 224 26.70 -0.56 0.65
N ILE A 225 27.27 -1.20 1.68
CA ILE A 225 26.50 -1.74 2.81
C ILE A 225 25.81 -0.61 3.59
N ARG A 226 26.52 0.49 3.85
CA ARG A 226 25.95 1.65 4.53
C ARG A 226 24.77 2.23 3.78
N GLN A 227 24.86 2.42 2.46
CA GLN A 227 23.76 2.89 1.63
C GLN A 227 22.54 1.95 1.72
N ALA A 228 22.74 0.64 1.66
CA ALA A 228 21.65 -0.33 1.80
C ALA A 228 20.98 -0.27 3.19
N ILE A 229 21.76 -0.08 4.26
CA ILE A 229 21.27 0.11 5.63
C ILE A 229 20.45 1.39 5.73
N ASP A 230 20.96 2.50 5.22
CA ASP A 230 20.30 3.80 5.29
C ASP A 230 18.93 3.78 4.55
N GLN A 231 18.88 3.16 3.38
CA GLN A 231 17.63 2.98 2.61
C GLN A 231 16.62 2.10 3.36
N LEU A 232 17.06 0.97 3.94
CA LEU A 232 16.20 0.09 4.72
C LEU A 232 15.65 0.80 5.97
N ASN A 233 16.48 1.55 6.68
CA ASN A 233 16.07 2.30 7.87
C ASN A 233 15.06 3.41 7.50
N SER A 234 15.33 4.20 6.46
CA SER A 234 14.41 5.23 5.96
C SER A 234 13.05 4.65 5.61
N THR A 235 13.03 3.55 4.85
CA THR A 235 11.78 2.87 4.48
C THR A 235 11.07 2.28 5.71
N SER A 236 11.82 1.77 6.68
CA SER A 236 11.25 1.24 7.94
C SER A 236 10.56 2.32 8.75
N VAL A 237 11.16 3.50 8.87
CA VAL A 237 10.54 4.68 9.51
C VAL A 237 9.26 5.08 8.78
N THR A 238 9.29 5.13 7.44
CA THR A 238 8.10 5.46 6.62
C THR A 238 6.95 4.49 6.89
N VAL A 239 7.22 3.19 6.97
CA VAL A 239 6.19 2.16 7.28
C VAL A 239 5.57 2.41 8.64
N GLU A 240 6.38 2.68 9.69
CA GLU A 240 5.86 2.92 11.04
C GLU A 240 5.08 4.24 11.12
N THR A 241 5.54 5.29 10.44
CA THR A 241 4.82 6.57 10.37
C THR A 241 3.44 6.40 9.72
N ILE A 242 3.36 5.72 8.58
CA ILE A 242 2.07 5.48 7.91
C ILE A 242 1.16 4.62 8.80
N ARG A 243 1.69 3.60 9.48
CA ARG A 243 0.93 2.77 10.41
C ARG A 243 0.29 3.61 11.53
N THR A 244 1.06 4.52 12.11
CA THR A 244 0.58 5.45 13.16
C THR A 244 -0.52 6.35 12.62
N LEU A 245 -0.31 6.99 11.47
CA LEU A 245 -1.30 7.86 10.83
C LEU A 245 -2.59 7.10 10.46
N MET A 246 -2.48 5.88 9.97
CA MET A 246 -3.64 5.04 9.69
C MET A 246 -4.45 4.75 10.95
N ASN A 247 -3.78 4.44 12.06
CA ASN A 247 -4.47 4.18 13.31
C ASN A 247 -5.14 5.44 13.88
N GLU A 248 -4.46 6.59 13.82
CA GLU A 248 -5.01 7.88 14.23
C GLU A 248 -6.21 8.29 13.37
N THR A 249 -6.16 8.05 12.06
CA THR A 249 -7.28 8.35 11.15
C THR A 249 -8.45 7.40 11.39
N ALA A 250 -8.18 6.11 11.51
CA ALA A 250 -9.20 5.09 11.77
C ALA A 250 -9.89 5.32 13.12
N SER A 251 -9.17 5.76 14.15
CA SER A 251 -9.74 6.02 15.49
C SER A 251 -10.81 7.10 15.52
N LYS A 252 -10.90 7.94 14.48
CA LYS A 252 -11.95 8.96 14.32
C LYS A 252 -13.23 8.41 13.69
N LEU A 253 -13.21 7.18 13.17
CA LEU A 253 -14.35 6.54 12.55
C LEU A 253 -15.19 5.78 13.61
N PRO A 254 -16.54 5.82 13.53
CA PRO A 254 -17.41 5.25 14.56
C PRO A 254 -17.25 3.74 14.73
N GLU A 255 -16.92 3.02 13.67
CA GLU A 255 -16.73 1.57 13.70
C GLU A 255 -15.40 1.12 14.31
N TYR A 256 -14.45 2.02 14.56
CA TYR A 256 -13.11 1.67 15.08
C TYR A 256 -13.18 0.89 16.39
N SER A 257 -13.97 1.35 17.36
CA SER A 257 -14.10 0.70 18.66
C SER A 257 -14.66 -0.72 18.56
N ILE A 258 -15.56 -0.97 17.60
CA ILE A 258 -16.13 -2.29 17.34
C ILE A 258 -15.09 -3.20 16.72
N VAL A 259 -14.37 -2.72 15.71
CA VAL A 259 -13.32 -3.49 15.02
C VAL A 259 -12.20 -3.92 15.97
N MET A 260 -11.81 -3.02 16.90
CA MET A 260 -10.75 -3.30 17.87
C MET A 260 -11.13 -4.29 18.98
N GLN A 261 -12.42 -4.63 19.13
CA GLN A 261 -12.86 -5.66 20.09
C GLN A 261 -12.63 -7.09 19.59
N PHE A 262 -12.43 -7.30 18.29
CA PHE A 262 -12.21 -8.64 17.76
C PHE A 262 -10.84 -9.19 18.17
N LYS A 263 -10.83 -10.42 18.71
CA LYS A 263 -9.60 -11.09 19.14
C LYS A 263 -8.62 -11.22 17.96
N GLY A 264 -7.39 -10.74 18.14
CA GLY A 264 -6.34 -10.77 17.13
C GLY A 264 -6.28 -9.53 16.23
N ILE A 265 -7.25 -8.60 16.34
CA ILE A 265 -7.21 -7.33 15.63
C ILE A 265 -6.58 -6.28 16.56
N GLY A 266 -5.47 -5.74 16.13
CA GLY A 266 -4.74 -4.69 16.84
C GLY A 266 -4.60 -3.42 16.01
N PRO A 267 -3.88 -2.38 16.56
CA PRO A 267 -3.73 -1.06 15.92
C PRO A 267 -3.10 -1.06 14.53
N SER A 268 -2.52 -2.17 14.11
CA SER A 268 -1.99 -2.32 12.75
C SER A 268 -3.02 -2.94 11.80
N LEU A 269 -3.70 -4.01 12.22
CA LEU A 269 -4.62 -4.75 11.35
C LEU A 269 -6.00 -4.08 11.26
N GLY A 270 -6.50 -3.51 12.36
CA GLY A 270 -7.82 -2.85 12.40
C GLY A 270 -7.98 -1.76 11.35
N PRO A 271 -7.07 -0.76 11.30
CA PRO A 271 -7.11 0.28 10.27
C PRO A 271 -7.02 -0.25 8.83
N GLN A 272 -6.26 -1.33 8.59
CA GLN A 272 -6.16 -1.96 7.27
C GLN A 272 -7.48 -2.59 6.85
N LEU A 273 -8.15 -3.32 7.76
CA LEU A 273 -9.48 -3.88 7.51
C LEU A 273 -10.51 -2.78 7.22
N MET A 274 -10.52 -1.71 8.03
CA MET A 274 -11.42 -0.58 7.80
C MET A 274 -11.17 0.12 6.46
N ALA A 275 -9.90 0.22 6.04
CA ALA A 275 -9.52 0.78 4.75
C ALA A 275 -10.02 -0.07 3.55
N GLU A 276 -10.00 -1.40 3.68
CA GLU A 276 -10.45 -2.31 2.61
C GLU A 276 -11.99 -2.43 2.57
N ILE A 277 -12.62 -2.51 3.73
CA ILE A 277 -14.07 -2.63 3.82
C ILE A 277 -14.75 -1.29 3.44
N GLY A 278 -14.19 -0.17 3.88
CA GLY A 278 -14.78 1.15 3.68
C GLY A 278 -16.06 1.34 4.48
N ASP A 279 -17.10 1.92 3.86
CA ASP A 279 -18.40 2.09 4.52
C ASP A 279 -19.15 0.75 4.59
N VAL A 280 -19.38 0.26 5.81
CA VAL A 280 -20.09 -1.00 6.05
C VAL A 280 -21.58 -0.93 5.69
N THR A 281 -22.18 0.26 5.67
CA THR A 281 -23.61 0.45 5.38
C THR A 281 -23.95 0.13 3.92
N ARG A 282 -22.96 0.11 3.03
CA ARG A 282 -23.12 -0.30 1.62
C ARG A 282 -23.45 -1.79 1.43
N PHE A 283 -23.23 -2.61 2.46
CA PHE A 283 -23.50 -4.05 2.38
C PHE A 283 -24.90 -4.34 2.96
N THR A 284 -25.80 -4.89 2.14
CA THR A 284 -27.18 -5.19 2.52
C THR A 284 -27.29 -6.38 3.48
N HIS A 285 -26.29 -7.27 3.47
CA HIS A 285 -26.22 -8.44 4.34
C HIS A 285 -24.78 -8.93 4.50
N LYS A 286 -24.52 -9.73 5.55
CA LYS A 286 -23.18 -10.23 5.88
C LYS A 286 -22.46 -11.02 4.74
N GLY A 287 -23.21 -11.71 3.89
CA GLY A 287 -22.65 -12.47 2.75
C GLY A 287 -22.21 -11.58 1.57
N ALA A 288 -22.58 -10.31 1.55
CA ALA A 288 -22.12 -9.37 0.52
C ALA A 288 -20.67 -8.89 0.79
N LEU A 289 -20.12 -9.15 1.97
CA LEU A 289 -18.75 -8.81 2.37
C LEU A 289 -17.72 -9.90 1.94
N THR A 290 -18.16 -11.09 1.59
CA THR A 290 -17.34 -12.22 1.12
C THR A 290 -17.28 -12.26 -0.41
#